data_458aa2554781b5685c96ba5a66199dc5
#
_entry.id   458aa2554781b5685c96ba5a66199dc5
#
_cell.length_a   1.000
_cell.length_b   1.000
_cell.length_c   1.000
_cell.angle_alpha   90.00
_cell.angle_beta   90.00
_cell.angle_gamma   90.00
#
_symmetry.space_group_name_H-M   'P 1'
#
loop_
_entity.id
_entity.type
_entity.pdbx_description
1 polymer ?
#
loop_
_entity_poly.entity_id
_entity_poly.type
_entity_poly.pdbx_seq_one_letter_code
_entity_poly.pdbx_strand_id
1 'polypeptide(L)'
;MKLKKIINIIIGTNNLGKLREIKDLLPKSIKIYSPKDLKLKSPKENGISFKENSMIKAKYFSKKTKMICLADDSGLEIDILNKKPGIFSSRWAGSKGNFNIAIKKVFNELKKKN
;
A
#
# COMPACT_ATOMS: atom_id res chain seq x y z
N MET A 1 -25.97 -5.47 -23.05
CA MET A 1 -24.52 -5.18 -23.11
C MET A 1 -23.78 -6.24 -22.32
N LYS A 2 -22.86 -6.93 -22.97
CA LYS A 2 -22.05 -7.94 -22.27
C LYS A 2 -20.91 -7.26 -21.54
N LEU A 3 -20.82 -7.46 -20.22
CA LEU A 3 -19.68 -7.02 -19.46
C LEU A 3 -18.46 -7.87 -19.85
N LYS A 4 -17.33 -7.19 -20.13
CA LYS A 4 -16.09 -7.90 -20.37
C LYS A 4 -15.66 -8.62 -19.09
N LYS A 5 -15.31 -9.88 -19.22
CA LYS A 5 -14.80 -10.65 -18.09
C LYS A 5 -13.42 -10.11 -17.70
N ILE A 6 -13.26 -9.69 -16.44
CA ILE A 6 -11.97 -9.26 -15.93
C ILE A 6 -11.19 -10.53 -15.58
N ILE A 7 -10.06 -10.75 -16.25
CA ILE A 7 -9.24 -11.94 -16.06
C ILE A 7 -7.85 -11.68 -15.48
N ASN A 8 -7.34 -10.45 -15.65
CA ASN A 8 -6.01 -10.07 -15.17
C ASN A 8 -6.10 -8.80 -14.36
N ILE A 9 -5.52 -8.81 -13.16
CA ILE A 9 -5.45 -7.64 -12.29
C ILE A 9 -4.04 -7.58 -11.68
N ILE A 10 -3.46 -6.39 -11.59
CA ILE A 10 -2.28 -6.15 -10.78
C ILE A 10 -2.70 -5.55 -9.44
N ILE A 11 -2.21 -6.12 -8.36
CA ILE A 11 -2.35 -5.54 -7.02
C ILE A 11 -1.12 -4.68 -6.77
N GLY A 12 -1.32 -3.35 -6.68
CA GLY A 12 -0.24 -2.36 -6.64
C GLY A 12 0.39 -2.23 -5.26
N THR A 13 0.93 -3.31 -4.73
CA THR A 13 1.63 -3.29 -3.45
C THR A 13 2.83 -4.20 -3.48
N ASN A 14 3.90 -3.79 -2.79
CA ASN A 14 5.07 -4.63 -2.53
C ASN A 14 5.03 -5.25 -1.12
N ASN A 15 3.96 -5.01 -0.37
CA ASN A 15 3.73 -5.63 0.92
C ASN A 15 3.10 -7.01 0.73
N LEU A 16 3.85 -8.07 1.04
CA LEU A 16 3.40 -9.45 0.84
C LEU A 16 2.16 -9.80 1.65
N GLY A 17 2.02 -9.25 2.85
CA GLY A 17 0.84 -9.46 3.69
C GLY A 17 -0.41 -8.89 3.06
N LYS A 18 -0.35 -7.63 2.58
CA LYS A 18 -1.46 -6.99 1.88
C LYS A 18 -1.82 -7.72 0.60
N LEU A 19 -0.80 -8.14 -0.16
CA LEU A 19 -1.00 -8.89 -1.40
C LEU A 19 -1.79 -10.16 -1.12
N ARG A 20 -1.41 -10.90 -0.08
CA ARG A 20 -2.08 -12.14 0.31
C ARG A 20 -3.52 -11.90 0.74
N GLU A 21 -3.75 -10.88 1.58
CA GLU A 21 -5.10 -10.53 2.04
C GLU A 21 -6.03 -10.16 0.90
N ILE A 22 -5.57 -9.30 -0.01
CA ILE A 22 -6.38 -8.87 -1.15
C ILE A 22 -6.64 -10.05 -2.09
N LYS A 23 -5.63 -10.86 -2.32
CA LYS A 23 -5.73 -12.05 -3.17
C LYS A 23 -6.80 -13.01 -2.67
N ASP A 24 -6.86 -13.22 -1.35
CA ASP A 24 -7.85 -14.11 -0.73
C ASP A 24 -9.29 -13.58 -0.87
N LEU A 25 -9.47 -12.27 -1.04
CA LEU A 25 -10.78 -11.65 -1.21
C LEU A 25 -11.28 -11.70 -2.66
N LEU A 26 -10.42 -11.98 -3.61
CA LEU A 26 -10.78 -11.96 -5.02
C LEU A 26 -11.15 -13.35 -5.52
N PRO A 27 -12.06 -13.44 -6.53
CA PRO A 27 -12.39 -14.72 -7.13
C PRO A 27 -11.16 -15.43 -7.70
N LYS A 28 -11.08 -16.73 -7.55
CA LYS A 28 -9.96 -17.54 -8.04
C LYS A 28 -9.82 -17.56 -9.56
N SER A 29 -10.88 -17.19 -10.28
CA SER A 29 -10.85 -17.07 -11.74
C SER A 29 -10.04 -15.88 -12.25
N ILE A 30 -9.72 -14.95 -11.37
CA ILE A 30 -8.93 -13.75 -11.72
C ILE A 30 -7.45 -14.08 -11.56
N LYS A 31 -6.68 -13.80 -12.62
CA LYS A 31 -5.23 -13.92 -12.57
C LYS A 31 -4.63 -12.68 -11.95
N ILE A 32 -3.83 -12.85 -10.90
CA ILE A 32 -3.33 -11.76 -10.08
C ILE A 32 -1.82 -11.67 -10.20
N TYR A 33 -1.35 -10.43 -10.43
CA TYR A 33 0.06 -10.09 -10.52
C TYR A 33 0.41 -9.10 -9.42
N SER A 34 1.66 -9.12 -9.00
CA SER A 34 2.22 -8.09 -8.12
C SER A 34 3.29 -7.29 -8.89
N PRO A 35 3.66 -6.10 -8.41
CA PRO A 35 4.77 -5.36 -9.01
C PRO A 35 6.07 -6.16 -9.03
N LYS A 36 6.30 -6.94 -7.98
CA LYS A 36 7.49 -7.79 -7.86
C LYS A 36 7.52 -8.86 -8.96
N ASP A 37 6.37 -9.48 -9.27
CA ASP A 37 6.26 -10.48 -10.34
C ASP A 37 6.70 -9.92 -11.70
N LEU A 38 6.44 -8.64 -11.93
CA LEU A 38 6.75 -7.95 -13.18
C LEU A 38 8.02 -7.11 -13.08
N LYS A 39 8.76 -7.22 -12.00
CA LYS A 39 10.00 -6.48 -11.73
C LYS A 39 9.82 -4.96 -11.82
N LEU A 40 8.70 -4.47 -11.33
CA LEU A 40 8.38 -3.05 -11.31
C LEU A 40 8.72 -2.44 -9.97
N LYS A 41 9.28 -1.23 -10.00
CA LYS A 41 9.55 -0.43 -8.81
C LYS A 41 8.27 0.30 -8.39
N SER A 42 8.15 0.59 -7.10
CA SER A 42 7.07 1.40 -6.59
C SER A 42 7.26 2.87 -6.94
N PRO A 43 6.19 3.61 -7.28
CA PRO A 43 6.28 5.06 -7.47
C PRO A 43 6.50 5.75 -6.13
N LYS A 44 6.94 7.01 -6.18
CA LYS A 44 6.99 7.85 -4.98
C LYS A 44 5.56 8.15 -4.52
N GLU A 45 5.30 7.89 -3.25
CA GLU A 45 4.02 8.20 -2.62
C GLU A 45 4.13 9.58 -1.99
N ASN A 46 4.03 10.62 -2.81
CA ASN A 46 4.15 12.00 -2.38
C ASN A 46 2.81 12.72 -2.20
N GLY A 47 1.73 11.95 -2.10
CA GLY A 47 0.42 12.49 -1.79
C GLY A 47 0.32 12.92 -0.31
N ILE A 48 -0.70 13.72 -0.02
CA ILE A 48 -0.95 14.24 1.33
C ILE A 48 -2.00 13.43 2.08
N SER A 49 -2.54 12.39 1.47
CA SER A 49 -3.55 11.52 2.08
C SER A 49 -3.36 10.09 1.62
N PHE A 50 -3.96 9.15 2.36
CA PHE A 50 -3.99 7.74 1.96
C PHE A 50 -4.65 7.57 0.60
N LYS A 51 -5.76 8.29 0.36
CA LYS A 51 -6.47 8.25 -0.91
C LYS A 51 -5.56 8.67 -2.07
N GLU A 52 -4.85 9.78 -1.92
CA GLU A 52 -3.94 10.25 -2.97
C GLU A 52 -2.82 9.26 -3.25
N ASN A 53 -2.22 8.70 -2.21
CA ASN A 53 -1.15 7.72 -2.37
C ASN A 53 -1.65 6.44 -3.04
N SER A 54 -2.84 5.97 -2.71
CA SER A 54 -3.42 4.81 -3.37
C SER A 54 -3.70 5.09 -4.85
N MET A 55 -4.17 6.30 -5.19
CA MET A 55 -4.39 6.70 -6.58
C MET A 55 -3.09 6.80 -7.37
N ILE A 56 -2.03 7.32 -6.75
CA ILE A 56 -0.70 7.38 -7.38
C ILE A 56 -0.23 5.97 -7.76
N LYS A 57 -0.36 5.02 -6.85
CA LYS A 57 0.02 3.63 -7.10
C LYS A 57 -0.85 3.00 -8.18
N ALA A 58 -2.15 3.17 -8.10
CA ALA A 58 -3.08 2.57 -9.05
C ALA A 58 -2.82 3.07 -10.48
N LYS A 59 -2.68 4.38 -10.65
CA LYS A 59 -2.40 4.98 -11.95
C LYS A 59 -1.05 4.56 -12.50
N TYR A 60 -0.02 4.56 -11.66
CA TYR A 60 1.33 4.19 -12.06
C TYR A 60 1.39 2.75 -12.59
N PHE A 61 0.89 1.80 -11.81
CA PHE A 61 0.96 0.40 -12.20
C PHE A 61 0.02 0.06 -13.35
N SER A 62 -1.17 0.68 -13.41
CA SER A 62 -2.08 0.49 -14.53
C SER A 62 -1.47 0.98 -15.83
N LYS A 63 -0.82 2.14 -15.80
CA LYS A 63 -0.14 2.71 -16.97
C LYS A 63 1.02 1.84 -17.42
N LYS A 64 1.81 1.32 -16.49
CA LYS A 64 2.98 0.48 -16.79
C LYS A 64 2.59 -0.89 -17.36
N THR A 65 1.51 -1.47 -16.88
CA THR A 65 1.12 -2.85 -17.21
C THR A 65 -0.03 -2.93 -18.20
N LYS A 66 -0.77 -1.85 -18.39
CA LYS A 66 -2.04 -1.82 -19.15
C LYS A 66 -3.09 -2.76 -18.56
N MET A 67 -2.94 -3.14 -17.32
CA MET A 67 -3.90 -3.93 -16.56
C MET A 67 -4.69 -3.04 -15.60
N ILE A 68 -5.87 -3.52 -15.20
CA ILE A 68 -6.59 -2.92 -14.08
C ILE A 68 -5.72 -3.08 -12.84
N CYS A 69 -5.48 -1.98 -12.14
CA CYS A 69 -4.71 -2.01 -10.90
C CYS A 69 -5.62 -1.75 -9.70
N LEU A 70 -5.46 -2.58 -8.70
CA LEU A 70 -6.09 -2.41 -7.41
C LEU A 70 -5.00 -2.01 -6.42
N ALA A 71 -5.14 -0.83 -5.81
CA ALA A 71 -4.17 -0.33 -4.86
C ALA A 71 -4.86 0.23 -3.63
N ASP A 72 -4.17 0.17 -2.51
CA ASP A 72 -4.60 0.75 -1.27
C ASP A 72 -3.46 1.52 -0.62
N ASP A 73 -3.79 2.28 0.40
CA ASP A 73 -2.81 2.84 1.32
C ASP A 73 -3.45 2.92 2.70
N SER A 74 -2.66 2.62 3.72
CA SER A 74 -3.14 2.60 5.08
C SER A 74 -2.01 2.90 6.05
N GLY A 75 -2.37 3.28 7.27
CA GLY A 75 -1.39 3.56 8.30
C GLY A 75 -2.06 3.81 9.64
N LEU A 76 -1.23 4.08 10.64
CA LEU A 76 -1.66 4.37 12.00
C LEU A 76 -1.69 5.87 12.21
N GLU A 77 -2.82 6.40 12.67
CA GLU A 77 -2.95 7.80 13.07
C GLU A 77 -3.16 7.88 14.59
N ILE A 78 -2.36 8.70 15.24
CA ILE A 78 -2.45 8.89 16.69
C ILE A 78 -2.72 10.38 16.95
N ASP A 79 -3.86 10.68 17.55
CA ASP A 79 -4.31 12.06 17.72
C ASP A 79 -3.33 12.93 18.51
N ILE A 80 -2.81 12.42 19.62
CA ILE A 80 -1.85 13.17 20.44
C ILE A 80 -0.53 13.45 19.71
N LEU A 81 -0.26 12.73 18.63
CA LEU A 81 0.92 12.94 17.78
C LEU A 81 0.57 13.68 16.48
N ASN A 82 -0.52 14.42 16.47
CA ASN A 82 -1.01 15.14 15.28
C ASN A 82 -1.21 14.19 14.10
N LYS A 83 -1.83 13.04 14.37
CA LYS A 83 -2.13 11.96 13.42
C LYS A 83 -0.88 11.28 12.84
N LYS A 84 0.28 11.48 13.43
CA LYS A 84 1.48 10.73 13.03
C LYS A 84 1.43 9.31 13.57
N PRO A 85 2.05 8.33 12.91
CA PRO A 85 2.82 8.46 11.68
C PRO A 85 1.97 8.67 10.42
N GLY A 86 0.66 8.38 10.40
CA GLY A 86 -0.23 8.62 9.28
C GLY A 86 0.31 8.05 7.98
N ILE A 87 0.40 8.89 6.94
CA ILE A 87 0.92 8.47 5.62
C ILE A 87 2.39 8.05 5.67
N PHE A 88 3.11 8.32 6.75
CA PHE A 88 4.50 7.91 6.93
C PHE A 88 4.66 6.62 7.71
N SER A 89 3.57 5.89 7.97
CA SER A 89 3.58 4.68 8.80
C SER A 89 4.62 3.67 8.34
N SER A 90 4.67 3.35 7.05
CA SER A 90 5.64 2.40 6.53
C SER A 90 7.07 2.96 6.56
N ARG A 91 7.22 4.28 6.39
CA ARG A 91 8.54 4.93 6.45
C ARG A 91 9.15 4.86 7.85
N TRP A 92 8.31 4.93 8.88
CA TRP A 92 8.80 4.79 10.26
C TRP A 92 9.35 3.39 10.53
N ALA A 93 8.94 2.39 9.76
CA ALA A 93 9.46 1.03 9.85
C ALA A 93 10.84 0.86 9.17
N GLY A 94 11.29 1.89 8.45
CA GLY A 94 12.55 1.86 7.72
C GLY A 94 12.45 1.15 6.38
N SER A 95 13.56 1.14 5.63
CA SER A 95 13.61 0.59 4.28
C SER A 95 13.31 -0.91 4.20
N LYS A 96 13.54 -1.64 5.30
CA LYS A 96 13.30 -3.09 5.37
C LYS A 96 11.92 -3.45 5.91
N GLY A 97 11.07 -2.46 6.17
CA GLY A 97 9.72 -2.70 6.68
C GLY A 97 9.67 -3.35 8.06
N ASN A 98 10.62 -3.02 8.94
CA ASN A 98 10.66 -3.60 10.29
C ASN A 98 9.69 -2.85 11.21
N PHE A 99 8.52 -3.44 11.43
CA PHE A 99 7.48 -2.83 12.27
C PHE A 99 7.89 -2.63 13.73
N ASN A 100 8.82 -3.41 14.26
CA ASN A 100 9.35 -3.20 15.60
C ASN A 100 10.03 -1.83 15.73
N ILE A 101 10.72 -1.39 14.69
CA ILE A 101 11.33 -0.05 14.65
C ILE A 101 10.25 1.02 14.67
N ALA A 102 9.19 0.85 13.87
CA ALA A 102 8.07 1.79 13.84
C ALA A 102 7.36 1.87 15.19
N ILE A 103 7.09 0.74 15.82
CA ILE A 103 6.43 0.67 17.12
C ILE A 103 7.28 1.37 18.19
N LYS A 104 8.59 1.13 18.20
CA LYS A 104 9.53 1.80 19.09
C LYS A 104 9.49 3.30 18.91
N LYS A 105 9.48 3.77 17.68
CA LYS A 105 9.42 5.21 17.37
C LYS A 105 8.13 5.82 17.89
N VAL A 106 6.98 5.16 17.66
CA VAL A 106 5.68 5.60 18.18
C VAL A 106 5.75 5.72 19.71
N PHE A 107 6.28 4.71 20.37
CA PHE A 107 6.39 4.71 21.83
C PHE A 107 7.25 5.87 22.35
N ASN A 108 8.39 6.11 21.69
CA ASN A 108 9.29 7.19 22.07
C ASN A 108 8.63 8.57 21.87
N GLU A 109 7.89 8.74 20.77
CA GLU A 109 7.17 9.99 20.52
C GLU A 109 6.05 10.22 21.54
N LEU A 110 5.35 9.15 21.96
CA LEU A 110 4.33 9.24 23.00
C LEU A 110 4.92 9.64 24.34
N LYS A 111 6.10 9.13 24.71
CA LYS A 111 6.79 9.50 25.94
C LYS A 111 7.09 11.00 26.01
N LYS A 112 7.42 11.61 24.87
CA LYS A 112 7.70 13.05 24.80
C LYS A 112 6.49 13.92 25.11
N LYS A 113 5.28 13.36 25.05
CA LYS A 113 4.03 14.07 25.30
C LYS A 113 3.55 14.01 26.75
N ASN A 114 4.19 13.22 27.56
CA ASN A 114 3.87 13.13 29.00
C ASN A 114 4.55 14.23 29.80
#